data_e36963d5230a29af046b347e17f8addf
#
_entry.id   e36963d5230a29af046b347e17f8addf
#
_cell.length_a   1.000
_cell.length_b   1.000
_cell.length_c   1.000
_cell.angle_alpha   90.00
_cell.angle_beta   90.00
_cell.angle_gamma   90.00
#
_symmetry.space_group_name_H-M   'P 1'
#
loop_
_entity.id
_entity.type
_entity.pdbx_description
1 polymer ?
#
loop_
_entity_poly.entity_id
_entity_poly.type
_entity_poly.pdbx_seq_one_letter_code
_entity_poly.pdbx_strand_id
1 'polypeptide(L)'
;LGDVYKRQLLMFERVSEDVQVREVTQIKAHKLFNEYSEAVRLAKLILRRYDFSISKTSTEDDNILPFTLDMSLLYEHYVYGLLHDAYGDKVLYQVKGRTGYPDFLYKSHDFKAILDTKYIPKYDESYLLDNYVVRQLSGYSRDLPILQKLGYNEIDEEYPLPDVPCIIIYPKERDEITNPFSENKLQDLCRTPVRRLMRFYKIC
;
A
#
# COMPACT_ATOMS: atom_id res chain seq x y z
N LEU A 1 15.90 -0.49 11.16
CA LEU A 1 15.21 -1.81 11.32
C LEU A 1 15.97 -2.95 10.65
N GLY A 2 16.56 -2.76 9.46
CA GLY A 2 17.31 -3.81 8.76
C GLY A 2 18.52 -4.38 9.53
N ASP A 3 19.25 -3.55 10.26
CA ASP A 3 20.46 -3.99 10.98
C ASP A 3 20.16 -4.76 12.27
N VAL A 4 19.02 -4.46 12.91
CA VAL A 4 18.59 -5.21 14.11
C VAL A 4 18.14 -6.61 13.71
N TYR A 5 17.38 -6.74 12.63
CA TYR A 5 16.96 -8.04 12.09
C TYR A 5 18.14 -8.89 11.62
N LYS A 6 19.13 -8.30 10.96
CA LYS A 6 20.34 -9.03 10.52
C LYS A 6 21.14 -9.57 11.70
N ARG A 7 21.28 -8.79 12.79
CA ARG A 7 21.96 -9.27 13.99
C ARG A 7 21.20 -10.40 14.70
N GLN A 8 19.86 -10.33 14.73
CA GLN A 8 19.04 -11.40 15.29
C GLN A 8 19.15 -12.68 14.45
N LEU A 9 19.08 -12.59 13.11
CA LEU A 9 19.26 -13.72 12.20
C LEU A 9 20.59 -14.43 12.44
N LEU A 10 21.70 -13.70 12.55
CA LEU A 10 23.04 -14.26 12.83
C LEU A 10 23.11 -15.02 14.17
N MET A 11 22.32 -14.63 15.15
CA MET A 11 22.24 -15.37 16.42
C MET A 11 21.46 -16.66 16.29
N PHE A 12 20.40 -16.66 15.48
CA PHE A 12 19.60 -17.86 15.19
C PHE A 12 20.34 -18.84 14.27
N GLU A 13 21.09 -18.38 13.29
CA GLU A 13 21.90 -19.22 12.39
C GLU A 13 22.92 -20.09 13.16
N ARG A 14 23.38 -19.66 14.33
CA ARG A 14 24.32 -20.41 15.16
C ARG A 14 23.69 -21.60 15.92
N VAL A 15 22.39 -21.61 16.08
CA VAL A 15 21.64 -22.61 16.85
C VAL A 15 20.52 -23.26 16.04
N SER A 16 20.30 -22.83 14.81
CA SER A 16 19.31 -23.41 13.92
C SER A 16 19.90 -24.59 13.17
N GLU A 17 19.16 -25.67 13.13
CA GLU A 17 19.41 -26.81 12.27
C GLU A 17 18.31 -26.89 11.23
N ASP A 18 18.61 -27.41 10.04
CA ASP A 18 17.62 -27.69 9.03
C ASP A 18 16.69 -28.81 9.50
N VAL A 19 15.50 -28.45 9.91
CA VAL A 19 14.51 -29.39 10.49
C VAL A 19 13.41 -29.65 9.46
N GLN A 20 13.14 -30.91 9.18
CA GLN A 20 12.04 -31.29 8.32
C GLN A 20 10.70 -31.14 9.03
N VAL A 21 9.64 -30.72 8.32
CA VAL A 21 8.29 -30.54 8.88
C VAL A 21 7.78 -31.78 9.62
N ARG A 22 8.15 -32.99 9.13
CA ARG A 22 7.79 -34.28 9.77
C ARG A 22 8.35 -34.39 11.20
N GLU A 23 9.55 -33.89 11.45
CA GLU A 23 10.20 -33.95 12.76
C GLU A 23 9.51 -32.99 13.75
N VAL A 24 9.11 -31.80 13.29
CA VAL A 24 8.44 -30.79 14.13
C VAL A 24 7.02 -31.21 14.51
N THR A 25 6.33 -31.96 13.66
CA THR A 25 4.97 -32.45 13.98
C THR A 25 4.96 -33.39 15.18
N GLN A 26 6.04 -34.10 15.45
CA GLN A 26 6.21 -35.04 16.56
C GLN A 26 6.66 -34.39 17.86
N ILE A 27 7.14 -33.14 17.84
CA ILE A 27 7.62 -32.42 19.01
C ILE A 27 6.43 -32.14 19.94
N LYS A 28 6.50 -32.67 21.17
CA LYS A 28 5.59 -32.33 22.26
C LYS A 28 6.26 -31.30 23.16
N ALA A 29 5.52 -30.25 23.51
CA ALA A 29 6.02 -29.28 24.47
C ALA A 29 6.32 -29.96 25.82
N HIS A 30 7.45 -29.64 26.43
CA HIS A 30 7.84 -30.21 27.72
C HIS A 30 6.95 -29.62 28.82
N LYS A 31 6.42 -30.49 29.70
CA LYS A 31 5.45 -30.10 30.74
C LYS A 31 5.97 -29.05 31.75
N LEU A 32 7.30 -28.89 31.86
CA LEU A 32 7.93 -27.92 32.77
C LEU A 32 7.99 -26.49 32.20
N PHE A 33 7.74 -26.30 30.89
CA PHE A 33 7.86 -25.02 30.22
C PHE A 33 6.60 -24.75 29.40
N ASN A 34 5.54 -24.28 30.05
CA ASN A 34 4.25 -24.01 29.40
C ASN A 34 4.35 -22.95 28.28
N GLU A 35 5.29 -21.99 28.40
CA GLU A 35 5.53 -20.97 27.41
C GLU A 35 5.99 -21.55 26.06
N TYR A 36 6.70 -22.67 26.08
CA TYR A 36 7.13 -23.36 24.84
C TYR A 36 5.98 -23.99 24.06
N SER A 37 4.86 -24.25 24.71
CA SER A 37 3.69 -24.85 24.03
C SER A 37 3.16 -23.92 22.93
N GLU A 38 3.08 -22.64 23.21
CA GLU A 38 2.62 -21.65 22.23
C GLU A 38 3.67 -21.40 21.14
N ALA A 39 4.95 -21.34 21.52
CA ALA A 39 6.05 -21.22 20.54
C ALA A 39 6.09 -22.40 19.56
N VAL A 40 5.94 -23.64 20.08
CA VAL A 40 5.87 -24.85 19.24
C VAL A 40 4.61 -24.85 18.36
N ARG A 41 3.47 -24.38 18.88
CA ARG A 41 2.25 -24.24 18.08
C ARG A 41 2.44 -23.27 16.92
N LEU A 42 3.01 -22.11 17.18
CA LEU A 42 3.32 -21.10 16.17
C LEU A 42 4.35 -21.59 15.15
N ALA A 43 5.41 -22.25 15.61
CA ALA A 43 6.43 -22.83 14.75
C ALA A 43 5.82 -23.88 13.79
N LYS A 44 4.91 -24.74 14.29
CA LYS A 44 4.18 -25.72 13.46
C LYS A 44 3.30 -25.04 12.42
N LEU A 45 2.62 -23.95 12.77
CA LEU A 45 1.82 -23.18 11.83
C LEU A 45 2.68 -22.54 10.73
N ILE A 46 3.81 -21.95 11.11
CA ILE A 46 4.76 -21.34 10.18
C ILE A 46 5.32 -22.40 9.23
N LEU A 47 5.81 -23.51 9.76
CA LEU A 47 6.37 -24.59 8.95
C LEU A 47 5.35 -25.21 8.01
N ARG A 48 4.13 -25.47 8.47
CA ARG A 48 3.04 -25.92 7.59
C ARG A 48 2.76 -24.91 6.47
N ARG A 49 2.85 -23.61 6.75
CA ARG A 49 2.65 -22.57 5.75
C ARG A 49 3.76 -22.53 4.70
N TYR A 50 5.00 -22.85 5.06
CA TYR A 50 6.14 -22.91 4.13
C TYR A 50 6.25 -24.24 3.39
N ASP A 51 5.75 -25.35 3.92
CA ASP A 51 5.77 -26.67 3.29
C ASP A 51 4.71 -26.85 2.18
N PHE A 52 3.76 -25.92 2.10
CA PHE A 52 2.86 -25.80 0.93
C PHE A 52 3.58 -25.20 -0.28
N SER A 53 4.63 -25.88 -0.72
CA SER A 53 5.10 -25.73 -2.08
C SER A 53 3.99 -26.26 -3.02
N ILE A 54 3.66 -25.49 -4.05
CA ILE A 54 2.61 -25.75 -5.05
C ILE A 54 2.68 -27.16 -5.69
N SER A 55 3.75 -27.88 -5.47
CA SER A 55 4.00 -29.23 -6.01
C SER A 55 3.42 -30.40 -5.19
N LYS A 56 2.79 -30.17 -4.03
CA LYS A 56 2.26 -31.25 -3.16
C LYS A 56 0.76 -31.18 -2.89
N THR A 57 -0.03 -30.73 -3.84
CA THR A 57 -1.51 -30.72 -3.75
C THR A 57 -2.14 -32.08 -4.06
N SER A 58 -1.68 -33.14 -3.44
CA SER A 58 -2.25 -34.47 -3.71
C SER A 58 -2.40 -35.34 -2.45
N THR A 59 -2.98 -34.83 -1.37
CA THR A 59 -3.57 -35.64 -0.31
C THR A 59 -4.80 -34.93 0.28
N GLU A 60 -5.90 -35.65 0.31
CA GLU A 60 -7.28 -35.20 0.39
C GLU A 60 -7.77 -34.67 1.77
N ASP A 61 -6.94 -34.37 2.73
CA ASP A 61 -7.40 -33.86 4.02
C ASP A 61 -6.73 -32.53 4.40
N ASP A 62 -7.53 -31.50 4.55
CA ASP A 62 -7.20 -30.11 4.93
C ASP A 62 -6.62 -29.22 3.81
N ASN A 63 -7.40 -28.99 2.76
CA ASN A 63 -7.14 -27.99 1.70
C ASN A 63 -7.32 -26.54 2.20
N ILE A 64 -6.50 -26.09 3.14
CA ILE A 64 -6.33 -24.65 3.38
C ILE A 64 -5.22 -24.18 2.49
N LEU A 65 -5.56 -23.62 1.35
CA LEU A 65 -4.60 -22.94 0.47
C LEU A 65 -4.17 -21.63 1.17
N PRO A 66 -2.94 -21.52 1.70
CA PRO A 66 -2.50 -20.27 2.28
C PRO A 66 -2.32 -19.25 1.14
N PHE A 67 -3.11 -18.20 1.16
CA PHE A 67 -2.93 -17.09 0.25
C PHE A 67 -2.53 -15.84 1.03
N THR A 68 -1.68 -15.05 0.44
CA THR A 68 -1.28 -13.76 0.99
C THR A 68 -1.96 -12.67 0.17
N LEU A 69 -2.73 -11.83 0.83
CA LEU A 69 -3.32 -10.65 0.19
C LEU A 69 -2.39 -9.45 0.43
N ASP A 70 -1.99 -8.81 -0.65
CA ASP A 70 -1.41 -7.48 -0.58
C ASP A 70 -2.56 -6.47 -0.37
N MET A 71 -2.73 -6.06 0.89
CA MET A 71 -3.80 -5.14 1.28
C MET A 71 -3.62 -3.75 0.66
N SER A 72 -2.38 -3.33 0.39
CA SER A 72 -2.13 -2.05 -0.26
C SER A 72 -2.62 -2.07 -1.71
N LEU A 73 -2.28 -3.13 -2.45
CA LEU A 73 -2.75 -3.31 -3.82
C LEU A 73 -4.28 -3.51 -3.89
N LEU A 74 -4.84 -4.27 -2.95
CA LEU A 74 -6.29 -4.46 -2.87
C LEU A 74 -7.02 -3.13 -2.63
N TYR A 75 -6.48 -2.31 -1.72
CA TYR A 75 -7.02 -1.00 -1.42
C TYR A 75 -6.91 -0.05 -2.62
N GLU A 76 -5.78 -0.06 -3.33
CA GLU A 76 -5.58 0.72 -4.55
C GLU A 76 -6.64 0.36 -5.60
N HIS A 77 -6.88 -0.94 -5.86
CA HIS A 77 -7.91 -1.38 -6.79
C HIS A 77 -9.33 -1.02 -6.34
N TYR A 78 -9.61 -1.11 -5.04
CA TYR A 78 -10.89 -0.69 -4.48
C TYR A 78 -11.13 0.80 -4.71
N VAL A 79 -10.14 1.64 -4.40
CA VAL A 79 -10.23 3.10 -4.65
C VAL A 79 -10.34 3.41 -6.13
N TYR A 80 -9.65 2.65 -6.99
CA TYR A 80 -9.82 2.78 -8.45
C TYR A 80 -11.26 2.58 -8.87
N GLY A 81 -11.91 1.51 -8.37
CA GLY A 81 -13.34 1.26 -8.64
C GLY A 81 -14.20 2.46 -8.24
N LEU A 82 -14.04 2.98 -7.02
CA LEU A 82 -14.81 4.14 -6.53
C LEU A 82 -14.60 5.40 -7.38
N LEU A 83 -13.36 5.68 -7.76
CA LEU A 83 -13.00 6.84 -8.59
C LEU A 83 -13.53 6.70 -10.02
N HIS A 84 -13.43 5.50 -10.59
CA HIS A 84 -13.91 5.22 -11.95
C HIS A 84 -15.43 5.30 -12.01
N ASP A 85 -16.15 4.79 -11.02
CA ASP A 85 -17.61 4.90 -10.93
C ASP A 85 -18.07 6.36 -10.84
N ALA A 86 -17.32 7.20 -10.10
CA ALA A 86 -17.67 8.61 -9.92
C ALA A 86 -17.25 9.50 -11.10
N TYR A 87 -16.11 9.23 -11.73
CA TYR A 87 -15.49 10.17 -12.67
C TYR A 87 -15.18 9.59 -14.06
N GLY A 88 -15.30 8.27 -14.22
CA GLY A 88 -15.09 7.59 -15.51
C GLY A 88 -13.70 7.84 -16.10
N ASP A 89 -13.64 8.14 -17.38
CA ASP A 89 -12.40 8.33 -18.15
C ASP A 89 -11.53 9.52 -17.70
N LYS A 90 -12.00 10.31 -16.74
CA LYS A 90 -11.19 11.40 -16.15
C LYS A 90 -10.10 10.87 -15.22
N VAL A 91 -10.18 9.58 -14.85
CA VAL A 91 -9.20 8.91 -13.98
C VAL A 91 -8.34 7.98 -14.82
N LEU A 92 -7.03 8.22 -14.80
CA LEU A 92 -6.03 7.38 -15.45
C LEU A 92 -5.30 6.57 -14.38
N TYR A 93 -5.20 5.27 -14.58
CA TYR A 93 -4.59 4.32 -13.65
C TYR A 93 -3.12 4.06 -13.99
N GLN A 94 -2.25 4.09 -12.99
CA GLN A 94 -0.81 3.72 -13.07
C GLN A 94 -0.08 4.26 -14.30
N VAL A 95 -0.13 5.58 -14.49
CA VAL A 95 0.56 6.23 -15.61
C VAL A 95 2.07 6.22 -15.37
N LYS A 96 2.83 5.72 -16.33
CA LYS A 96 4.30 5.68 -16.25
C LYS A 96 4.91 7.07 -16.39
N GLY A 97 5.64 7.49 -15.34
CA GLY A 97 6.53 8.64 -15.35
C GLY A 97 8.01 8.25 -15.40
N ARG A 98 8.89 9.23 -15.31
CA ARG A 98 10.34 9.03 -15.13
C ARG A 98 10.69 8.72 -13.66
N THR A 99 9.95 9.31 -12.74
CA THR A 99 10.15 9.19 -11.29
C THR A 99 9.37 8.03 -10.67
N GLY A 100 8.53 7.35 -11.43
CA GLY A 100 7.74 6.21 -10.99
C GLY A 100 6.34 6.19 -11.57
N TYR A 101 5.42 5.55 -10.86
CA TYR A 101 4.04 5.37 -11.25
C TYR A 101 3.15 5.94 -10.13
N PRO A 102 2.51 7.11 -10.31
CA PRO A 102 1.42 7.49 -9.43
C PRO A 102 0.25 6.53 -9.59
N ASP A 103 -0.47 6.24 -8.51
CA ASP A 103 -1.59 5.31 -8.56
C ASP A 103 -2.65 5.82 -9.54
N PHE A 104 -3.03 7.11 -9.45
CA PHE A 104 -3.98 7.69 -10.40
C PHE A 104 -3.61 9.11 -10.79
N LEU A 105 -4.05 9.49 -12.00
CA LEU A 105 -4.11 10.88 -12.42
C LEU A 105 -5.58 11.25 -12.65
N TYR A 106 -6.01 12.33 -12.04
CA TYR A 106 -7.32 12.91 -12.34
C TYR A 106 -7.17 14.10 -13.29
N LYS A 107 -7.93 14.08 -14.39
CA LYS A 107 -7.88 15.11 -15.40
C LYS A 107 -9.28 15.52 -15.82
N SER A 108 -9.68 16.73 -15.45
CA SER A 108 -10.86 17.38 -15.98
C SER A 108 -10.49 18.72 -16.60
N HIS A 109 -11.47 19.43 -17.18
CA HIS A 109 -11.26 20.77 -17.72
C HIS A 109 -10.81 21.75 -16.63
N ASP A 110 -11.46 21.69 -15.47
CA ASP A 110 -11.29 22.69 -14.40
C ASP A 110 -10.30 22.26 -13.32
N PHE A 111 -10.03 20.97 -13.19
CA PHE A 111 -9.19 20.46 -12.12
C PHE A 111 -8.35 19.28 -12.57
N LYS A 112 -7.08 19.29 -12.19
CA LYS A 112 -6.12 18.24 -12.48
C LYS A 112 -5.37 17.94 -11.19
N ALA A 113 -5.15 16.65 -10.90
CA ALA A 113 -4.49 16.22 -9.67
C ALA A 113 -3.75 14.88 -9.85
N ILE A 114 -2.76 14.67 -9.00
CA ILE A 114 -2.07 13.39 -8.81
C ILE A 114 -2.64 12.77 -7.55
N LEU A 115 -3.08 11.50 -7.63
CA LEU A 115 -3.63 10.77 -6.49
C LEU A 115 -2.76 9.57 -6.18
N ASP A 116 -2.62 9.29 -4.90
CA ASP A 116 -1.80 8.19 -4.40
C ASP A 116 -2.51 7.57 -3.19
N THR A 117 -2.62 6.26 -3.15
CA THR A 117 -3.26 5.55 -2.05
C THR A 117 -2.26 5.15 -1.00
N LYS A 118 -2.66 5.22 0.26
CA LYS A 118 -1.85 4.73 1.37
C LYS A 118 -2.72 3.92 2.32
N TYR A 119 -2.52 2.61 2.31
CA TYR A 119 -3.20 1.71 3.25
C TYR A 119 -2.54 1.82 4.63
N ILE A 120 -2.79 2.93 5.33
CA ILE A 120 -2.25 3.22 6.65
C ILE A 120 -3.42 3.46 7.60
N PRO A 121 -3.70 2.53 8.53
CA PRO A 121 -4.72 2.73 9.56
C PRO A 121 -4.43 3.99 10.39
N LYS A 122 -5.47 4.76 10.73
CA LYS A 122 -5.36 5.99 11.56
C LYS A 122 -4.45 7.08 10.99
N TYR A 123 -4.33 7.14 9.67
CA TYR A 123 -3.50 8.16 9.01
C TYR A 123 -4.06 9.58 9.18
N ASP A 124 -5.32 9.71 9.51
CA ASP A 124 -6.01 10.98 9.81
C ASP A 124 -5.55 11.62 11.13
N GLU A 125 -5.10 10.83 12.11
CA GLU A 125 -4.61 11.34 13.39
C GLU A 125 -3.25 12.06 13.26
N SER A 126 -2.52 11.83 12.17
CA SER A 126 -1.22 12.45 11.92
C SER A 126 -1.34 13.66 10.98
N TYR A 127 -1.03 14.83 11.45
CA TYR A 127 -0.86 16.02 10.60
C TYR A 127 0.44 16.00 9.79
N LEU A 128 1.36 15.09 10.13
CA LEU A 128 2.65 14.97 9.48
C LEU A 128 2.56 13.93 8.37
N LEU A 129 2.91 14.33 7.17
CA LEU A 129 3.17 13.39 6.07
C LEU A 129 4.55 12.77 6.28
N ASP A 130 4.65 11.47 6.03
CA ASP A 130 5.94 10.80 5.96
C ASP A 130 6.82 11.48 4.89
N ASN A 131 8.09 11.70 5.21
CA ASN A 131 9.05 12.30 4.30
C ASN A 131 9.20 11.50 2.99
N TYR A 132 9.02 10.18 3.05
CA TYR A 132 9.03 9.34 1.86
C TYR A 132 7.87 9.68 0.93
N VAL A 133 6.65 9.78 1.47
CA VAL A 133 5.43 10.14 0.71
C VAL A 133 5.57 11.53 0.10
N VAL A 134 6.10 12.50 0.86
CA VAL A 134 6.34 13.85 0.36
C VAL A 134 7.32 13.85 -0.80
N ARG A 135 8.42 13.10 -0.71
CA ARG A 135 9.41 13.00 -1.79
C ARG A 135 8.83 12.32 -3.03
N GLN A 136 8.07 11.25 -2.84
CA GLN A 136 7.40 10.51 -3.91
C GLN A 136 6.46 11.42 -4.70
N LEU A 137 5.51 12.07 -4.02
CA LEU A 137 4.53 12.95 -4.64
C LEU A 137 5.17 14.22 -5.23
N SER A 138 6.20 14.77 -4.59
CA SER A 138 6.97 15.88 -5.14
C SER A 138 7.71 15.48 -6.42
N GLY A 139 8.17 14.25 -6.52
CA GLY A 139 8.75 13.70 -7.74
C GLY A 139 7.72 13.64 -8.86
N TYR A 140 6.55 13.08 -8.59
CA TYR A 140 5.46 12.97 -9.56
C TYR A 140 4.96 14.33 -10.06
N SER A 141 4.83 15.32 -9.17
CA SER A 141 4.34 16.66 -9.52
C SER A 141 5.30 17.47 -10.41
N ARG A 142 6.53 16.99 -10.58
CA ARG A 142 7.57 17.59 -11.44
C ARG A 142 8.00 16.68 -12.58
N ASP A 143 7.33 15.56 -12.74
CA ASP A 143 7.64 14.57 -13.78
C ASP A 143 7.00 14.98 -15.11
N LEU A 144 7.81 15.33 -16.10
CA LEU A 144 7.34 15.83 -17.38
C LEU A 144 6.35 14.88 -18.09
N PRO A 145 6.60 13.58 -18.25
CA PRO A 145 5.62 12.63 -18.78
C PRO A 145 4.28 12.64 -18.03
N ILE A 146 4.30 12.74 -16.70
CA ILE A 146 3.07 12.80 -15.88
C ILE A 146 2.31 14.10 -16.15
N LEU A 147 3.02 15.23 -16.16
CA LEU A 147 2.44 16.55 -16.44
C LEU A 147 1.84 16.62 -17.85
N GLN A 148 2.50 16.04 -18.85
CA GLN A 148 1.97 15.94 -20.22
C GLN A 148 0.68 15.10 -20.28
N LYS A 149 0.62 13.97 -19.54
CA LYS A 149 -0.62 13.17 -19.44
C LYS A 149 -1.76 13.93 -18.78
N LEU A 150 -1.45 14.77 -17.79
CA LEU A 150 -2.40 15.69 -17.20
C LEU A 150 -2.83 16.82 -18.17
N GLY A 151 -2.13 16.95 -19.31
CA GLY A 151 -2.44 17.96 -20.33
C GLY A 151 -1.77 19.31 -20.11
N TYR A 152 -0.60 19.31 -19.49
CA TYR A 152 0.31 20.43 -19.46
C TYR A 152 1.34 20.21 -20.59
N ASN A 153 0.99 20.63 -21.81
CA ASN A 153 1.81 20.36 -22.99
C ASN A 153 2.86 21.44 -23.27
N GLU A 154 2.65 22.66 -22.79
CA GLU A 154 3.54 23.81 -22.99
C GLU A 154 4.36 24.03 -21.72
N ILE A 155 5.19 23.04 -21.37
CA ILE A 155 6.15 23.20 -20.30
C ILE A 155 7.50 23.48 -20.96
N ASP A 156 7.87 24.74 -20.98
CA ASP A 156 9.17 25.20 -21.42
C ASP A 156 10.06 25.52 -20.20
N GLU A 157 11.38 25.54 -20.40
CA GLU A 157 12.35 25.90 -19.35
C GLU A 157 12.15 27.32 -18.81
N GLU A 158 11.53 28.19 -19.61
CA GLU A 158 11.23 29.59 -19.24
C GLU A 158 9.98 29.75 -18.36
N TYR A 159 9.09 28.74 -18.29
CA TYR A 159 7.86 28.85 -17.51
C TYR A 159 7.96 28.07 -16.20
N PRO A 160 7.43 28.60 -15.09
CA PRO A 160 7.39 27.87 -13.85
C PRO A 160 6.54 26.59 -14.01
N LEU A 161 7.02 25.49 -13.43
CA LEU A 161 6.27 24.22 -13.43
C LEU A 161 4.87 24.45 -12.85
N PRO A 162 3.83 23.78 -13.40
CA PRO A 162 2.49 23.91 -12.88
C PRO A 162 2.42 23.38 -11.45
N ASP A 163 1.70 24.09 -10.60
CA ASP A 163 1.44 23.66 -9.22
C ASP A 163 0.28 22.65 -9.19
N VAL A 164 0.62 21.36 -9.30
CA VAL A 164 -0.35 20.27 -9.39
C VAL A 164 -0.69 19.77 -7.98
N PRO A 165 -1.98 19.75 -7.60
CA PRO A 165 -2.41 19.15 -6.34
C PRO A 165 -2.06 17.65 -6.25
N CYS A 166 -1.50 17.25 -5.11
CA CYS A 166 -1.24 15.85 -4.78
C CYS A 166 -2.18 15.41 -3.66
N ILE A 167 -2.98 14.39 -3.92
CA ILE A 167 -4.02 13.92 -3.04
C ILE A 167 -3.66 12.53 -2.53
N ILE A 168 -3.60 12.37 -1.22
CA ILE A 168 -3.40 11.07 -0.57
C ILE A 168 -4.75 10.55 -0.14
N ILE A 169 -5.11 9.37 -0.60
CA ILE A 169 -6.35 8.67 -0.24
C ILE A 169 -5.99 7.55 0.74
N TYR A 170 -6.62 7.54 1.90
CA TYR A 170 -6.37 6.56 2.95
C TYR A 170 -7.67 5.98 3.50
N PRO A 171 -7.65 4.74 4.04
CA PRO A 171 -8.84 4.12 4.58
C PRO A 171 -9.25 4.79 5.89
N LYS A 172 -10.55 5.05 6.03
CA LYS A 172 -11.18 5.45 7.29
C LYS A 172 -12.39 4.57 7.54
N GLU A 173 -12.55 4.16 8.77
CA GLU A 173 -13.73 3.42 9.20
C GLU A 173 -14.98 4.31 9.05
N ARG A 174 -16.00 3.79 8.39
CA ARG A 174 -17.29 4.46 8.18
C ARG A 174 -18.41 3.46 8.43
N ASP A 175 -19.48 3.95 9.02
CA ASP A 175 -20.68 3.15 9.26
C ASP A 175 -21.51 2.95 7.97
N GLU A 176 -21.35 3.82 6.98
CA GLU A 176 -22.09 3.79 5.71
C GLU A 176 -21.20 3.40 4.54
N ILE A 177 -21.68 2.45 3.73
CA ILE A 177 -21.01 2.01 2.50
C ILE A 177 -21.50 2.90 1.36
N THR A 178 -21.06 4.16 1.35
CA THR A 178 -21.32 5.08 0.24
C THR A 178 -20.02 5.42 -0.47
N ASN A 179 -20.08 5.61 -1.80
CA ASN A 179 -18.91 6.09 -2.53
C ASN A 179 -18.69 7.57 -2.22
N PRO A 180 -17.62 7.95 -1.50
CA PRO A 180 -17.39 9.33 -1.09
C PRO A 180 -17.16 10.30 -2.25
N PHE A 181 -16.86 9.78 -3.44
CA PHE A 181 -16.60 10.55 -4.64
C PHE A 181 -17.85 10.82 -5.49
N SER A 182 -18.92 10.05 -5.29
CA SER A 182 -20.13 10.14 -6.14
C SER A 182 -20.88 11.44 -5.98
N GLU A 183 -20.90 12.02 -4.79
CA GLU A 183 -21.68 13.22 -4.46
C GLU A 183 -20.88 14.52 -4.55
N ASN A 184 -19.56 14.41 -4.63
CA ASN A 184 -18.67 15.57 -4.56
C ASN A 184 -17.73 15.64 -5.76
N LYS A 185 -17.44 16.86 -6.22
CA LYS A 185 -16.31 17.05 -7.12
C LYS A 185 -15.02 16.84 -6.35
N LEU A 186 -14.02 16.22 -6.97
CA LEU A 186 -12.74 15.94 -6.32
C LEU A 186 -12.09 17.20 -5.72
N GLN A 187 -12.20 18.34 -6.39
CA GLN A 187 -11.70 19.63 -5.91
C GLN A 187 -12.35 20.08 -4.61
N ASP A 188 -13.63 19.73 -4.38
CA ASP A 188 -14.38 20.14 -3.20
C ASP A 188 -14.00 19.32 -1.96
N LEU A 189 -13.42 18.14 -2.17
CA LEU A 189 -12.84 17.30 -1.13
C LEU A 189 -11.47 17.83 -0.64
N CYS A 190 -10.79 18.63 -1.46
CA CYS A 190 -9.49 19.21 -1.17
C CYS A 190 -9.61 20.52 -0.35
N ARG A 191 -10.31 20.50 0.78
CA ARG A 191 -10.64 21.72 1.55
C ARG A 191 -9.44 22.29 2.29
N THR A 192 -8.66 21.45 2.96
CA THR A 192 -7.55 21.89 3.81
C THR A 192 -6.27 21.20 3.39
N PRO A 193 -5.28 21.94 2.85
CA PRO A 193 -4.01 21.34 2.46
C PRO A 193 -3.21 20.98 3.71
N VAL A 194 -2.65 19.76 3.72
CA VAL A 194 -1.71 19.31 4.76
C VAL A 194 -0.38 20.08 4.66
N ARG A 195 0.04 20.39 3.41
CA ARG A 195 1.18 21.27 3.13
C ARG A 195 0.79 22.30 2.08
N ARG A 196 0.58 23.55 2.52
CA ARG A 196 0.12 24.66 1.66
C ARG A 196 1.06 24.94 0.48
N LEU A 197 2.36 24.97 0.73
CA LEU A 197 3.36 25.27 -0.31
C LEU A 197 3.42 24.23 -1.43
N MET A 198 2.94 23.00 -1.19
CA MET A 198 2.98 21.89 -2.16
C MET A 198 1.60 21.40 -2.57
N ARG A 199 0.54 22.04 -2.09
CA ARG A 199 -0.85 21.64 -2.33
C ARG A 199 -1.09 20.14 -2.11
N PHE A 200 -0.60 19.62 -0.98
CA PHE A 200 -0.85 18.26 -0.56
C PHE A 200 -2.12 18.17 0.27
N TYR A 201 -2.99 17.24 -0.08
CA TYR A 201 -4.28 17.02 0.56
C TYR A 201 -4.40 15.59 1.03
N LYS A 202 -5.23 15.34 2.04
CA LYS A 202 -5.65 14.01 2.45
C LYS A 202 -7.16 13.88 2.28
N ILE A 203 -7.60 12.73 1.77
CA ILE A 203 -9.01 12.36 1.62
C ILE A 203 -9.19 10.96 2.21
N CYS A 204 -10.28 10.75 2.95
CA CYS A 204 -10.66 9.46 3.55
C CYS A 204 -12.02 9.00 3.04
#